data_e3bfb0ad1ef843595f53bf25df397ad4
#
_entry.id   e3bfb0ad1ef843595f53bf25df397ad4
#
_cell.length_a   1.000
_cell.length_b   1.000
_cell.length_c   1.000
_cell.angle_alpha   90.00
_cell.angle_beta   90.00
_cell.angle_gamma   90.00
#
_symmetry.space_group_name_H-M   'P 1'
#
loop_
_entity.id
_entity.type
_entity.pdbx_description
1 polymer ?
#
loop_
_entity_poly.entity_id
_entity_poly.type
_entity_poly.pdbx_seq_one_letter_code
_entity_poly.pdbx_strand_id
1 'polypeptide(L)'
;MNTAIPLDRYGEVLADYLESPGEQALYEASLVSQDLVHHGVGPEEIVALHMEALDQALEGFTPREQARCVGHAHQFLLEVMIVYGLTYREYLEMKVRERDSIAAEAVQERTELLAIVAHEMRTPLTAALGTIDLARRDIISGRTDRVGPWLGTARDALHRLSRLTADIARASVGEPPVLTPAPHDLCEVIDEACAWSESAAAEKGLVLSRDNVSRSVPVVGDADALLSVFGNLLANAIRYTPAGGCITVRCGADDSEAWTTVSDTGIGMAPEIQERIFEKFYRAREARDVEAQGLGLGLSLVQELVQAHGGRVEVQSAPGAGSIFRVVLPRGEATTGEGSP
;
A
#
# COMPACT_ATOMS: atom_id res chain seq x y z
N MET A 1 -23.45 18.88 14.39
CA MET A 1 -24.39 19.83 13.78
C MET A 1 -25.71 19.13 13.65
N ASN A 2 -26.78 19.72 14.19
CA ASN A 2 -28.10 19.15 14.40
C ASN A 2 -28.71 18.71 13.07
N THR A 3 -28.86 17.44 12.84
CA THR A 3 -29.69 16.84 11.79
C THR A 3 -31.13 16.87 12.25
N ALA A 4 -31.72 18.06 12.36
CA ALA A 4 -33.16 18.16 12.32
C ALA A 4 -33.58 17.76 10.91
N ILE A 5 -34.28 16.65 10.84
CA ILE A 5 -34.68 15.93 9.66
C ILE A 5 -35.46 16.86 8.73
N PRO A 6 -35.30 16.80 7.40
CA PRO A 6 -36.08 17.58 6.44
C PRO A 6 -37.60 17.39 6.55
N LEU A 7 -38.03 16.51 7.40
CA LEU A 7 -39.39 16.14 7.71
C LEU A 7 -40.21 17.29 8.33
N ASP A 8 -39.69 17.97 9.35
CA ASP A 8 -40.38 19.11 10.01
C ASP A 8 -40.50 20.28 9.03
N ARG A 9 -39.44 20.52 8.24
CA ARG A 9 -39.43 21.59 7.24
C ARG A 9 -40.41 21.34 6.09
N TYR A 10 -40.62 20.08 5.69
CA TYR A 10 -41.58 19.72 4.66
C TYR A 10 -43.00 20.13 5.07
N GLY A 11 -43.42 19.82 6.30
CA GLY A 11 -44.72 20.16 6.84
C GLY A 11 -44.94 21.69 6.94
N GLU A 12 -43.93 22.44 7.40
CA GLU A 12 -43.97 23.90 7.46
C GLU A 12 -44.16 24.53 6.06
N VAL A 13 -43.37 24.11 5.07
CA VAL A 13 -43.46 24.66 3.71
C VAL A 13 -44.77 24.25 3.03
N LEU A 14 -45.31 23.05 3.32
CA LEU A 14 -46.64 22.67 2.83
C LEU A 14 -47.75 23.55 3.46
N ALA A 15 -47.69 23.80 4.76
CA ALA A 15 -48.68 24.62 5.44
C ALA A 15 -48.65 26.06 4.89
N ASP A 16 -47.49 26.68 4.73
CA ASP A 16 -47.33 28.02 4.14
C ASP A 16 -47.89 28.07 2.71
N TYR A 17 -47.67 27.03 1.91
CA TYR A 17 -48.21 26.93 0.56
C TYR A 17 -49.74 26.83 0.56
N LEU A 18 -50.33 26.09 1.50
CA LEU A 18 -51.79 25.98 1.61
C LEU A 18 -52.47 27.29 2.05
N GLU A 19 -51.79 28.09 2.86
CA GLU A 19 -52.24 29.40 3.27
C GLU A 19 -52.15 30.47 2.14
N SER A 20 -51.00 30.44 1.44
CA SER A 20 -50.69 31.41 0.38
C SER A 20 -50.06 30.77 -0.85
N PRO A 21 -50.84 30.12 -1.71
CA PRO A 21 -50.31 29.50 -2.92
C PRO A 21 -49.63 30.51 -3.83
N GLY A 22 -48.32 30.32 -4.08
CA GLY A 22 -47.51 31.23 -4.90
C GLY A 22 -46.17 30.64 -5.33
N GLU A 23 -45.48 31.35 -6.23
CA GLU A 23 -44.19 30.93 -6.79
C GLU A 23 -43.11 30.81 -5.69
N GLN A 24 -43.16 31.68 -4.67
CA GLN A 24 -42.17 31.66 -3.57
C GLN A 24 -42.23 30.33 -2.78
N ALA A 25 -43.44 29.90 -2.42
CA ALA A 25 -43.62 28.65 -1.67
C ALA A 25 -43.28 27.41 -2.51
N LEU A 26 -43.51 27.43 -3.83
CA LEU A 26 -43.07 26.39 -4.76
C LEU A 26 -41.54 26.36 -4.89
N TYR A 27 -40.88 27.50 -4.84
CA TYR A 27 -39.41 27.55 -4.81
C TYR A 27 -38.87 26.92 -3.53
N GLU A 28 -39.47 27.17 -2.38
CA GLU A 28 -39.08 26.51 -1.13
C GLU A 28 -39.36 25.02 -1.15
N ALA A 29 -40.46 24.57 -1.77
CA ALA A 29 -40.71 23.18 -2.03
C ALA A 29 -39.57 22.48 -2.86
N SER A 30 -39.02 23.24 -3.83
CA SER A 30 -37.90 22.74 -4.63
C SER A 30 -36.61 22.55 -3.80
N LEU A 31 -36.35 23.45 -2.86
CA LEU A 31 -35.20 23.34 -1.93
C LEU A 31 -35.37 22.15 -0.99
N VAL A 32 -36.57 21.96 -0.43
CA VAL A 32 -36.88 20.79 0.42
C VAL A 32 -36.68 19.50 -0.36
N SER A 33 -37.11 19.46 -1.64
CA SER A 33 -36.94 18.32 -2.52
C SER A 33 -35.45 17.95 -2.72
N GLN A 34 -34.56 18.92 -2.90
CA GLN A 34 -33.12 18.71 -2.99
C GLN A 34 -32.53 18.15 -1.70
N ASP A 35 -32.94 18.72 -0.55
CA ASP A 35 -32.52 18.24 0.76
C ASP A 35 -32.96 16.79 1.00
N LEU A 36 -34.17 16.38 0.59
CA LEU A 36 -34.64 15.00 0.69
C LEU A 36 -33.77 14.02 -0.10
N VAL A 37 -33.35 14.38 -1.32
CA VAL A 37 -32.44 13.56 -2.15
C VAL A 37 -31.09 13.40 -1.45
N HIS A 38 -30.51 14.48 -0.92
CA HIS A 38 -29.22 14.44 -0.24
C HIS A 38 -29.22 13.60 1.03
N HIS A 39 -30.38 13.53 1.73
CA HIS A 39 -30.55 12.70 2.91
C HIS A 39 -30.96 11.25 2.58
N GLY A 40 -31.12 10.92 1.29
CA GLY A 40 -31.44 9.57 0.84
C GLY A 40 -32.89 9.15 1.11
N VAL A 41 -33.80 10.12 1.32
CA VAL A 41 -35.24 9.87 1.51
C VAL A 41 -35.84 9.33 0.22
N GLY A 42 -36.52 8.18 0.28
CA GLY A 42 -37.13 7.56 -0.90
C GLY A 42 -38.44 8.21 -1.32
N PRO A 43 -38.87 8.04 -2.57
CA PRO A 43 -40.13 8.63 -3.07
C PRO A 43 -41.36 8.14 -2.30
N GLU A 44 -41.32 6.92 -1.80
CA GLU A 44 -42.41 6.33 -0.96
C GLU A 44 -42.51 7.05 0.38
N GLU A 45 -41.36 7.39 0.98
CA GLU A 45 -41.28 8.14 2.25
C GLU A 45 -41.76 9.58 2.05
N ILE A 46 -41.48 10.20 0.90
CA ILE A 46 -41.99 11.54 0.57
C ILE A 46 -43.49 11.57 0.49
N VAL A 47 -44.10 10.56 -0.14
CA VAL A 47 -45.57 10.44 -0.23
C VAL A 47 -46.17 10.22 1.17
N ALA A 48 -45.59 9.35 1.99
CA ALA A 48 -46.04 9.14 3.37
C ALA A 48 -45.97 10.43 4.19
N LEU A 49 -44.85 11.14 4.11
CA LEU A 49 -44.61 12.42 4.74
C LEU A 49 -45.65 13.48 4.30
N HIS A 50 -45.94 13.53 2.99
CA HIS A 50 -46.94 14.45 2.45
C HIS A 50 -48.33 14.21 3.04
N MET A 51 -48.72 12.94 3.12
CA MET A 51 -50.03 12.57 3.69
C MET A 51 -50.14 12.96 5.17
N GLU A 52 -49.10 12.71 5.95
CA GLU A 52 -49.06 13.06 7.37
C GLU A 52 -49.10 14.59 7.57
N ALA A 53 -48.28 15.33 6.83
CA ALA A 53 -48.25 16.79 6.86
C ALA A 53 -49.57 17.42 6.39
N LEU A 54 -50.23 16.82 5.40
CA LEU A 54 -51.53 17.27 4.91
C LEU A 54 -52.62 17.05 5.95
N ASP A 55 -52.66 15.90 6.58
CA ASP A 55 -53.65 15.59 7.63
C ASP A 55 -53.51 16.58 8.78
N GLN A 56 -52.31 16.90 9.21
CA GLN A 56 -52.03 17.91 10.26
C GLN A 56 -52.45 19.30 9.82
N ALA A 57 -52.15 19.71 8.59
CA ALA A 57 -52.52 21.04 8.10
C ALA A 57 -54.04 21.25 7.89
N LEU A 58 -54.81 20.16 7.72
CA LEU A 58 -56.27 20.22 7.55
C LEU A 58 -57.04 20.18 8.85
N GLU A 59 -56.37 19.99 9.99
CA GLU A 59 -56.99 20.02 11.30
C GLU A 59 -57.68 21.39 11.56
N GLY A 60 -58.97 21.36 11.82
CA GLY A 60 -59.77 22.57 12.11
C GLY A 60 -60.41 23.27 10.89
N PHE A 61 -60.17 22.81 9.67
CA PHE A 61 -60.81 23.34 8.48
C PHE A 61 -62.21 22.77 8.24
N THR A 62 -63.11 23.63 7.68
CA THR A 62 -64.43 23.19 7.23
C THR A 62 -64.31 22.28 5.98
N PRO A 63 -65.30 21.42 5.70
CA PRO A 63 -65.29 20.51 4.52
C PRO A 63 -65.09 21.23 3.17
N ARG A 64 -65.52 22.47 3.07
CA ARG A 64 -65.31 23.29 1.85
C ARG A 64 -63.85 23.77 1.70
N GLU A 65 -63.27 24.17 2.80
CA GLU A 65 -61.85 24.59 2.84
C GLU A 65 -60.92 23.40 2.63
N GLN A 66 -61.19 22.26 3.23
CA GLN A 66 -60.50 21.00 3.03
C GLN A 66 -60.47 20.61 1.52
N ALA A 67 -61.64 20.63 0.86
CA ALA A 67 -61.70 20.30 -0.58
C ALA A 67 -60.86 21.24 -1.49
N ARG A 68 -60.68 22.51 -1.12
CA ARG A 68 -59.84 23.45 -1.82
C ARG A 68 -58.32 23.17 -1.51
N CYS A 69 -57.99 22.96 -0.27
CA CYS A 69 -56.62 22.71 0.17
C CYS A 69 -56.04 21.40 -0.41
N VAL A 70 -56.88 20.35 -0.56
CA VAL A 70 -56.43 19.09 -1.20
C VAL A 70 -55.98 19.29 -2.64
N GLY A 71 -56.61 20.16 -3.41
CA GLY A 71 -56.17 20.50 -4.76
C GLY A 71 -54.79 21.18 -4.78
N HIS A 72 -54.55 22.14 -3.88
CA HIS A 72 -53.24 22.79 -3.76
C HIS A 72 -52.17 21.83 -3.21
N ALA A 73 -52.49 20.96 -2.25
CA ALA A 73 -51.56 19.98 -1.75
C ALA A 73 -51.08 18.99 -2.82
N HIS A 74 -51.99 18.53 -3.71
CA HIS A 74 -51.58 17.71 -4.84
C HIS A 74 -50.65 18.43 -5.81
N GLN A 75 -50.90 19.75 -6.08
CA GLN A 75 -50.01 20.55 -6.89
C GLN A 75 -48.63 20.70 -6.26
N PHE A 76 -48.56 20.92 -4.95
CA PHE A 76 -47.33 20.97 -4.18
C PHE A 76 -46.55 19.66 -4.27
N LEU A 77 -47.21 18.52 -4.00
CA LEU A 77 -46.57 17.21 -4.11
C LEU A 77 -46.04 16.96 -5.53
N LEU A 78 -46.78 17.32 -6.56
CA LEU A 78 -46.36 17.17 -7.94
C LEU A 78 -45.07 17.94 -8.22
N GLU A 79 -44.96 19.18 -7.76
CA GLU A 79 -43.76 20.01 -7.91
C GLU A 79 -42.57 19.39 -7.17
N VAL A 80 -42.78 19.00 -5.90
CA VAL A 80 -41.74 18.31 -5.12
C VAL A 80 -41.25 17.07 -5.85
N MET A 81 -42.15 16.23 -6.37
CA MET A 81 -41.79 14.98 -7.05
C MET A 81 -41.11 15.21 -8.40
N ILE A 82 -41.46 16.27 -9.15
CA ILE A 82 -40.76 16.62 -10.39
C ILE A 82 -39.31 17.01 -10.08
N VAL A 83 -39.10 17.93 -9.14
CA VAL A 83 -37.76 18.38 -8.77
C VAL A 83 -36.95 17.21 -8.16
N TYR A 84 -37.59 16.42 -7.29
CA TYR A 84 -36.98 15.22 -6.74
C TYR A 84 -36.47 14.29 -7.83
N GLY A 85 -37.32 13.97 -8.84
CA GLY A 85 -36.95 13.06 -9.92
C GLY A 85 -35.77 13.56 -10.75
N LEU A 86 -35.69 14.88 -11.01
CA LEU A 86 -34.58 15.49 -11.73
C LEU A 86 -33.28 15.44 -10.89
N THR A 87 -33.32 15.88 -9.63
CA THR A 87 -32.17 15.92 -8.73
C THR A 87 -31.67 14.51 -8.42
N TYR A 88 -32.58 13.55 -8.20
CA TYR A 88 -32.23 12.16 -7.93
C TYR A 88 -31.52 11.49 -9.13
N ARG A 89 -31.96 11.79 -10.33
CA ARG A 89 -31.28 11.32 -11.54
C ARG A 89 -29.85 11.87 -11.63
N GLU A 90 -29.66 13.16 -11.42
CA GLU A 90 -28.32 13.78 -11.41
C GLU A 90 -27.43 13.19 -10.31
N TYR A 91 -27.99 12.97 -9.13
CA TYR A 91 -27.29 12.32 -8.03
C TYR A 91 -26.84 10.89 -8.38
N LEU A 92 -27.72 10.09 -9.01
CA LEU A 92 -27.35 8.74 -9.46
C LEU A 92 -26.27 8.77 -10.54
N GLU A 93 -26.37 9.66 -11.53
CA GLU A 93 -25.37 9.81 -12.57
C GLU A 93 -24.00 10.18 -11.98
N MET A 94 -23.96 11.07 -10.99
CA MET A 94 -22.75 11.45 -10.29
C MET A 94 -22.15 10.25 -9.53
N LYS A 95 -22.97 9.47 -8.81
CA LYS A 95 -22.55 8.28 -8.07
C LYS A 95 -21.99 7.19 -8.99
N VAL A 96 -22.60 6.99 -10.17
CA VAL A 96 -22.09 6.05 -11.17
C VAL A 96 -20.73 6.52 -11.68
N ARG A 97 -20.56 7.80 -12.04
CA ARG A 97 -19.28 8.36 -12.50
C ARG A 97 -18.20 8.24 -11.45
N GLU A 98 -18.49 8.55 -10.18
CA GLU A 98 -17.56 8.40 -9.06
C GLU A 98 -17.07 6.95 -8.93
N ARG A 99 -18.00 5.98 -8.98
CA ARG A 99 -17.68 4.55 -8.94
C ARG A 99 -16.85 4.10 -10.13
N ASP A 100 -17.20 4.55 -11.33
CA ASP A 100 -16.48 4.18 -12.56
C ASP A 100 -15.06 4.79 -12.56
N SER A 101 -14.88 6.00 -12.02
CA SER A 101 -13.58 6.63 -11.86
C SER A 101 -12.69 5.82 -10.91
N ILE A 102 -13.21 5.42 -9.74
CA ILE A 102 -12.47 4.59 -8.78
C ILE A 102 -12.09 3.23 -9.41
N ALA A 103 -13.00 2.61 -10.15
CA ALA A 103 -12.72 1.36 -10.84
C ALA A 103 -11.66 1.52 -11.95
N ALA A 104 -11.71 2.61 -12.71
CA ALA A 104 -10.73 2.92 -13.75
C ALA A 104 -9.33 3.18 -13.16
N GLU A 105 -9.24 3.92 -12.05
CA GLU A 105 -7.99 4.15 -11.33
C GLU A 105 -7.36 2.83 -10.85
N ALA A 106 -8.15 1.94 -10.26
CA ALA A 106 -7.67 0.63 -9.80
C ALA A 106 -7.18 -0.26 -10.97
N VAL A 107 -7.86 -0.22 -12.12
CA VAL A 107 -7.42 -0.95 -13.33
C VAL A 107 -6.14 -0.35 -13.89
N GLN A 108 -6.02 0.97 -13.92
CA GLN A 108 -4.83 1.66 -14.37
C GLN A 108 -3.61 1.33 -13.50
N GLU A 109 -3.76 1.41 -12.17
CA GLU A 109 -2.72 1.05 -11.21
C GLU A 109 -2.26 -0.40 -11.40
N ARG A 110 -3.21 -1.33 -11.52
CA ARG A 110 -2.89 -2.75 -11.78
C ARG A 110 -2.15 -2.96 -13.10
N THR A 111 -2.49 -2.19 -14.14
CA THR A 111 -1.84 -2.28 -15.45
C THR A 111 -0.40 -1.77 -15.39
N GLU A 112 -0.17 -0.66 -14.68
CA GLU A 112 1.17 -0.12 -14.46
C GLU A 112 2.05 -1.09 -13.68
N LEU A 113 1.52 -1.73 -12.64
CA LEU A 113 2.22 -2.76 -11.88
C LEU A 113 2.63 -3.94 -12.76
N LEU A 114 1.74 -4.45 -13.61
CA LEU A 114 2.05 -5.54 -14.54
C LEU A 114 3.15 -5.15 -15.53
N ALA A 115 3.15 -3.92 -16.03
CA ALA A 115 4.19 -3.42 -16.92
C ALA A 115 5.56 -3.36 -16.23
N ILE A 116 5.61 -2.90 -14.96
CA ILE A 116 6.83 -2.88 -14.15
C ILE A 116 7.33 -4.30 -13.90
N VAL A 117 6.46 -5.23 -13.48
CA VAL A 117 6.79 -6.65 -13.28
C VAL A 117 7.41 -7.26 -14.54
N ALA A 118 6.75 -7.07 -15.69
CA ALA A 118 7.25 -7.59 -16.97
C ALA A 118 8.63 -7.04 -17.34
N HIS A 119 8.88 -5.76 -17.05
CA HIS A 119 10.18 -5.12 -17.29
C HIS A 119 11.27 -5.70 -16.36
N GLU A 120 10.98 -5.80 -15.08
CA GLU A 120 11.92 -6.35 -14.08
C GLU A 120 12.24 -7.83 -14.30
N MET A 121 11.32 -8.60 -14.86
CA MET A 121 11.58 -10.00 -15.26
C MET A 121 12.42 -10.09 -16.55
N ARG A 122 12.17 -9.19 -17.50
CA ARG A 122 12.89 -9.21 -18.81
C ARG A 122 14.38 -8.96 -18.64
N THR A 123 14.78 -8.07 -17.74
CA THR A 123 16.17 -7.67 -17.55
C THR A 123 17.07 -8.85 -17.14
N PRO A 124 16.82 -9.60 -16.06
CA PRO A 124 17.64 -10.75 -15.68
C PRO A 124 17.56 -11.87 -16.71
N LEU A 125 16.40 -12.08 -17.33
CA LEU A 125 16.24 -13.09 -18.36
C LEU A 125 17.12 -12.79 -19.59
N THR A 126 17.14 -11.54 -20.05
CA THR A 126 17.99 -11.10 -21.15
C THR A 126 19.47 -11.22 -20.82
N ALA A 127 19.87 -10.87 -19.58
CA ALA A 127 21.24 -11.03 -19.11
C ALA A 127 21.66 -12.51 -19.08
N ALA A 128 20.82 -13.40 -18.54
CA ALA A 128 21.10 -14.83 -18.50
C ALA A 128 21.24 -15.42 -19.91
N LEU A 129 20.31 -15.14 -20.82
CA LEU A 129 20.36 -15.61 -22.21
C LEU A 129 21.60 -15.09 -22.95
N GLY A 130 21.92 -13.80 -22.80
CA GLY A 130 23.09 -13.17 -23.44
C GLY A 130 24.40 -13.78 -22.97
N THR A 131 24.56 -14.04 -21.66
CA THR A 131 25.77 -14.65 -21.10
C THR A 131 25.89 -16.14 -21.46
N ILE A 132 24.79 -16.88 -21.56
CA ILE A 132 24.77 -18.26 -22.08
C ILE A 132 25.22 -18.29 -23.55
N ASP A 133 24.74 -17.37 -24.37
CA ASP A 133 25.19 -17.26 -25.79
C ASP A 133 26.67 -16.91 -25.91
N LEU A 134 27.21 -16.05 -25.03
CA LEU A 134 28.63 -15.75 -24.96
C LEU A 134 29.46 -16.99 -24.58
N ALA A 135 29.02 -17.70 -23.53
CA ALA A 135 29.66 -18.95 -23.11
C ALA A 135 29.69 -19.97 -24.27
N ARG A 136 28.60 -20.15 -24.99
CA ARG A 136 28.48 -21.03 -26.15
C ARG A 136 29.43 -20.63 -27.27
N ARG A 137 29.55 -19.34 -27.58
CA ARG A 137 30.50 -18.82 -28.60
C ARG A 137 31.95 -19.08 -28.19
N ASP A 138 32.28 -18.86 -26.91
CA ASP A 138 33.63 -19.08 -26.39
C ASP A 138 34.04 -20.55 -26.42
N ILE A 139 33.10 -21.48 -26.10
CA ILE A 139 33.30 -22.93 -26.24
C ILE A 139 33.64 -23.28 -27.73
N ILE A 140 32.82 -22.81 -28.67
CA ILE A 140 33.01 -23.10 -30.11
C ILE A 140 34.37 -22.53 -30.61
N SER A 141 34.82 -21.39 -30.05
CA SER A 141 36.06 -20.72 -30.39
C SER A 141 37.29 -21.24 -29.61
N GLY A 142 37.14 -22.25 -28.73
CA GLY A 142 38.22 -22.82 -27.92
C GLY A 142 38.68 -21.94 -26.74
N ARG A 143 37.98 -20.85 -26.43
CA ARG A 143 38.30 -19.96 -25.29
C ARG A 143 37.57 -20.39 -24.04
N THR A 144 37.96 -21.52 -23.47
CA THR A 144 37.27 -22.16 -22.33
C THR A 144 37.51 -21.47 -20.99
N ASP A 145 38.54 -20.67 -20.84
CA ASP A 145 38.87 -19.88 -19.64
C ASP A 145 37.80 -18.85 -19.28
N ARG A 146 37.03 -18.38 -20.27
CA ARG A 146 35.96 -17.38 -20.08
C ARG A 146 34.57 -17.97 -19.83
N VAL A 147 34.39 -19.27 -20.01
CA VAL A 147 33.10 -19.96 -19.91
C VAL A 147 32.58 -19.95 -18.47
N GLY A 148 33.45 -20.22 -17.47
CA GLY A 148 33.09 -20.21 -16.05
C GLY A 148 32.49 -18.88 -15.59
N PRO A 149 33.16 -17.74 -15.83
CA PRO A 149 32.60 -16.42 -15.53
C PRO A 149 31.23 -16.14 -16.17
N TRP A 150 31.03 -16.50 -17.46
CA TRP A 150 29.75 -16.31 -18.12
C TRP A 150 28.62 -17.15 -17.51
N LEU A 151 28.89 -18.40 -17.16
CA LEU A 151 27.92 -19.28 -16.50
C LEU A 151 27.63 -18.80 -15.07
N GLY A 152 28.63 -18.26 -14.37
CA GLY A 152 28.42 -17.60 -13.08
C GLY A 152 27.42 -16.45 -13.18
N THR A 153 27.64 -15.53 -14.10
CA THR A 153 26.72 -14.39 -14.34
C THR A 153 25.31 -14.85 -14.74
N ALA A 154 25.20 -15.88 -15.60
CA ALA A 154 23.89 -16.43 -15.97
C ALA A 154 23.16 -17.03 -14.75
N ARG A 155 23.87 -17.78 -13.90
CA ARG A 155 23.32 -18.35 -12.68
C ARG A 155 22.80 -17.25 -11.73
N ASP A 156 23.58 -16.22 -11.51
CA ASP A 156 23.22 -15.10 -10.63
C ASP A 156 21.99 -14.33 -11.16
N ALA A 157 21.89 -14.16 -12.46
CA ALA A 157 20.72 -13.57 -13.11
C ALA A 157 19.46 -14.43 -12.93
N LEU A 158 19.58 -15.77 -13.05
CA LEU A 158 18.49 -16.73 -12.82
C LEU A 158 18.07 -16.78 -11.35
N HIS A 159 19.00 -16.72 -10.41
CA HIS A 159 18.69 -16.63 -8.99
C HIS A 159 17.94 -15.32 -8.66
N ARG A 160 18.33 -14.21 -9.29
CA ARG A 160 17.61 -12.94 -9.16
C ARG A 160 16.17 -13.06 -9.67
N LEU A 161 15.97 -13.70 -10.82
CA LEU A 161 14.65 -13.93 -11.41
C LEU A 161 13.78 -14.82 -10.50
N SER A 162 14.36 -15.90 -9.95
CA SER A 162 13.66 -16.81 -9.03
C SER A 162 13.18 -16.08 -7.76
N ARG A 163 14.03 -15.24 -7.17
CA ARG A 163 13.61 -14.41 -6.02
C ARG A 163 12.48 -13.43 -6.39
N LEU A 164 12.60 -12.76 -7.53
CA LEU A 164 11.58 -11.84 -8.01
C LEU A 164 10.22 -12.52 -8.17
N THR A 165 10.19 -13.73 -8.76
CA THR A 165 8.94 -14.49 -8.94
C THR A 165 8.35 -14.94 -7.60
N ALA A 166 9.18 -15.32 -6.65
CA ALA A 166 8.74 -15.68 -5.30
C ALA A 166 8.16 -14.47 -4.55
N ASP A 167 8.78 -13.29 -4.69
CA ASP A 167 8.30 -12.04 -4.09
C ASP A 167 6.94 -11.61 -4.66
N ILE A 168 6.77 -11.72 -5.98
CA ILE A 168 5.49 -11.43 -6.65
C ILE A 168 4.41 -12.42 -6.19
N ALA A 169 4.71 -13.72 -6.12
CA ALA A 169 3.77 -14.73 -5.67
C ALA A 169 3.29 -14.45 -4.24
N ARG A 170 4.20 -14.15 -3.33
CA ARG A 170 3.88 -13.77 -1.94
C ARG A 170 3.04 -12.50 -1.86
N ALA A 171 3.42 -11.45 -2.60
CA ALA A 171 2.68 -10.19 -2.60
C ALA A 171 1.25 -10.34 -3.12
N SER A 172 0.99 -11.33 -4.01
CA SER A 172 -0.31 -11.55 -4.65
C SER A 172 -1.29 -12.36 -3.79
N VAL A 173 -0.81 -13.25 -2.91
CA VAL A 173 -1.67 -14.18 -2.16
C VAL A 173 -2.14 -13.56 -0.84
N GLY A 174 -1.39 -12.62 -0.26
CA GLY A 174 -1.75 -11.95 1.01
C GLY A 174 -1.73 -12.89 2.25
N GLU A 175 -1.27 -14.13 2.08
CA GLU A 175 -1.11 -15.06 3.20
C GLU A 175 0.16 -14.76 3.99
N PRO A 176 0.14 -14.88 5.33
CA PRO A 176 1.34 -14.72 6.13
C PRO A 176 2.40 -15.75 5.72
N PRO A 177 3.69 -15.39 5.76
CA PRO A 177 4.76 -16.31 5.40
C PRO A 177 4.78 -17.51 6.35
N VAL A 178 4.84 -18.71 5.78
CA VAL A 178 5.04 -19.94 6.57
C VAL A 178 6.54 -20.05 6.86
N LEU A 179 6.91 -19.90 8.12
CA LEU A 179 8.29 -20.02 8.58
C LEU A 179 8.60 -21.42 9.08
N THR A 180 9.86 -21.81 8.94
CA THR A 180 10.42 -23.03 9.54
C THR A 180 11.44 -22.64 10.62
N PRO A 181 10.98 -22.22 11.82
CA PRO A 181 11.87 -21.65 12.82
C PRO A 181 12.79 -22.70 13.41
N ALA A 182 14.07 -22.39 13.48
CA ALA A 182 15.12 -23.15 14.13
C ALA A 182 16.07 -22.22 14.90
N PRO A 183 16.86 -22.72 15.88
CA PRO A 183 17.88 -21.92 16.54
C PRO A 183 19.01 -21.56 15.57
N HIS A 184 19.35 -20.28 15.49
CA HIS A 184 20.44 -19.74 14.66
C HIS A 184 21.24 -18.69 15.42
N ASP A 185 22.47 -18.47 14.98
CA ASP A 185 23.23 -17.29 15.34
C ASP A 185 22.98 -16.18 14.31
N LEU A 186 22.35 -15.09 14.73
CA LEU A 186 22.04 -13.96 13.86
C LEU A 186 23.30 -13.36 13.22
N CYS A 187 24.46 -13.41 13.91
CA CYS A 187 25.72 -12.94 13.35
C CYS A 187 26.16 -13.77 12.13
N GLU A 188 25.98 -15.09 12.17
CA GLU A 188 26.30 -15.98 11.04
C GLU A 188 25.41 -15.69 9.83
N VAL A 189 24.10 -15.51 10.05
CA VAL A 189 23.14 -15.15 8.98
C VAL A 189 23.52 -13.82 8.33
N ILE A 190 23.93 -12.84 9.13
CA ILE A 190 24.37 -11.52 8.64
C ILE A 190 25.68 -11.63 7.87
N ASP A 191 26.62 -12.41 8.36
CA ASP A 191 27.89 -12.65 7.70
C ASP A 191 27.70 -13.24 6.31
N GLU A 192 26.77 -14.18 6.17
CA GLU A 192 26.40 -14.77 4.88
C GLU A 192 25.74 -13.74 3.95
N ALA A 193 24.79 -12.94 4.44
CA ALA A 193 24.14 -11.90 3.66
C ALA A 193 25.13 -10.83 3.18
N CYS A 194 26.09 -10.45 4.02
CA CYS A 194 27.16 -9.52 3.67
C CYS A 194 28.07 -10.11 2.59
N ALA A 195 28.50 -11.38 2.72
CA ALA A 195 29.35 -12.05 1.75
C ALA A 195 28.70 -12.09 0.34
N TRP A 196 27.38 -12.30 0.27
CA TRP A 196 26.65 -12.24 -1.01
C TRP A 196 26.59 -10.84 -1.61
N SER A 197 26.73 -9.80 -0.79
CA SER A 197 26.63 -8.39 -1.20
C SER A 197 27.97 -7.74 -1.51
N GLU A 198 29.10 -8.37 -1.11
CA GLU A 198 30.45 -7.80 -1.24
C GLU A 198 30.82 -7.46 -2.69
N SER A 199 30.53 -8.38 -3.63
CA SER A 199 30.86 -8.15 -5.07
C SER A 199 30.11 -6.96 -5.62
N ALA A 200 28.81 -6.84 -5.35
CA ALA A 200 27.99 -5.75 -5.83
C ALA A 200 28.38 -4.39 -5.21
N ALA A 201 28.75 -4.38 -3.93
CA ALA A 201 29.27 -3.20 -3.25
C ALA A 201 30.62 -2.76 -3.87
N ALA A 202 31.53 -3.70 -4.08
CA ALA A 202 32.84 -3.42 -4.67
C ALA A 202 32.73 -2.92 -6.12
N GLU A 203 31.85 -3.48 -6.95
CA GLU A 203 31.59 -3.04 -8.32
C GLU A 203 31.10 -1.58 -8.38
N LYS A 204 30.33 -1.15 -7.37
CA LYS A 204 29.86 0.23 -7.25
C LYS A 204 30.88 1.15 -6.53
N GLY A 205 32.03 0.62 -6.08
CA GLY A 205 33.03 1.37 -5.35
C GLY A 205 32.59 1.79 -3.95
N LEU A 206 31.77 0.96 -3.28
CA LEU A 206 31.31 1.17 -1.91
C LEU A 206 32.16 0.40 -0.92
N VAL A 207 32.29 0.93 0.29
CA VAL A 207 32.91 0.23 1.41
C VAL A 207 31.81 -0.45 2.22
N LEU A 208 31.78 -1.78 2.24
CA LEU A 208 30.91 -2.57 3.11
C LEU A 208 31.73 -3.02 4.34
N SER A 209 31.28 -2.59 5.51
CA SER A 209 31.95 -2.90 6.79
C SER A 209 31.00 -3.60 7.76
N ARG A 210 31.56 -4.52 8.56
CA ARG A 210 30.88 -5.18 9.67
C ARG A 210 31.50 -4.76 10.99
N ASP A 211 30.68 -4.33 11.92
CA ASP A 211 31.09 -3.88 13.25
C ASP A 211 30.16 -4.52 14.29
N ASN A 212 30.32 -5.85 14.50
CA ASN A 212 29.49 -6.59 15.42
C ASN A 212 29.79 -6.22 16.88
N VAL A 213 28.77 -5.82 17.63
CA VAL A 213 28.85 -5.50 19.05
C VAL A 213 28.96 -6.76 19.91
N SER A 214 28.34 -7.85 19.43
CA SER A 214 28.34 -9.16 20.09
C SER A 214 28.99 -10.20 19.18
N ARG A 215 29.66 -11.20 19.78
CA ARG A 215 30.28 -12.30 19.02
C ARG A 215 29.27 -13.36 18.57
N SER A 216 28.18 -13.51 19.30
CA SER A 216 27.10 -14.43 19.00
C SER A 216 25.80 -13.84 19.50
N VAL A 217 24.75 -13.95 18.70
CA VAL A 217 23.41 -13.44 18.98
C VAL A 217 22.38 -14.52 18.65
N PRO A 218 21.99 -15.36 19.65
CA PRO A 218 21.06 -16.44 19.43
C PRO A 218 19.66 -15.92 19.14
N VAL A 219 19.04 -16.45 18.09
CA VAL A 219 17.64 -16.19 17.69
C VAL A 219 16.96 -17.50 17.30
N VAL A 220 15.63 -17.54 17.40
CA VAL A 220 14.82 -18.62 16.83
C VAL A 220 14.11 -18.07 15.60
N GLY A 221 14.42 -18.59 14.43
CA GLY A 221 13.88 -18.07 13.19
C GLY A 221 14.15 -18.99 12.00
N ASP A 222 13.67 -18.58 10.84
CA ASP A 222 13.90 -19.20 9.54
C ASP A 222 15.10 -18.53 8.88
N ALA A 223 16.21 -19.29 8.69
CA ALA A 223 17.45 -18.74 8.15
C ALA A 223 17.28 -18.15 6.75
N ASP A 224 16.55 -18.81 5.86
CA ASP A 224 16.33 -18.35 4.48
C ASP A 224 15.50 -17.06 4.47
N ALA A 225 14.50 -16.96 5.34
CA ALA A 225 13.70 -15.77 5.51
C ALA A 225 14.54 -14.61 6.06
N LEU A 226 15.38 -14.85 7.07
CA LEU A 226 16.29 -13.84 7.62
C LEU A 226 17.36 -13.41 6.61
N LEU A 227 17.93 -14.34 5.83
CA LEU A 227 18.82 -14.02 4.72
C LEU A 227 18.11 -13.14 3.66
N SER A 228 16.84 -13.42 3.39
CA SER A 228 16.03 -12.55 2.49
C SER A 228 15.85 -11.15 3.08
N VAL A 229 15.58 -11.01 4.38
CA VAL A 229 15.48 -9.71 5.07
C VAL A 229 16.77 -8.89 4.89
N PHE A 230 17.92 -9.45 5.30
CA PHE A 230 19.18 -8.71 5.26
C PHE A 230 19.67 -8.50 3.82
N GLY A 231 19.45 -9.45 2.94
CA GLY A 231 19.73 -9.29 1.50
C GLY A 231 18.97 -8.13 0.86
N ASN A 232 17.69 -7.95 1.21
CA ASN A 232 16.88 -6.81 0.73
C ASN A 232 17.38 -5.47 1.31
N LEU A 233 17.73 -5.42 2.60
CA LEU A 233 18.25 -4.20 3.23
C LEU A 233 19.61 -3.80 2.63
N LEU A 234 20.52 -4.77 2.44
CA LEU A 234 21.83 -4.56 1.82
C LEU A 234 21.70 -4.14 0.35
N ALA A 235 20.83 -4.79 -0.42
CA ALA A 235 20.56 -4.40 -1.80
C ALA A 235 20.05 -2.95 -1.91
N ASN A 236 19.18 -2.53 -0.99
CA ASN A 236 18.71 -1.15 -0.94
C ASN A 236 19.85 -0.18 -0.55
N ALA A 237 20.66 -0.51 0.47
CA ALA A 237 21.81 0.29 0.86
C ALA A 237 22.81 0.46 -0.30
N ILE A 238 23.14 -0.62 -1.02
CA ILE A 238 24.01 -0.56 -2.21
C ILE A 238 23.36 0.28 -3.31
N ARG A 239 22.06 0.12 -3.53
CA ARG A 239 21.32 0.84 -4.58
C ARG A 239 21.35 2.35 -4.37
N TYR A 240 21.07 2.81 -3.16
CA TYR A 240 20.86 4.23 -2.87
C TYR A 240 22.08 4.97 -2.33
N THR A 241 23.21 4.28 -2.17
CA THR A 241 24.48 4.91 -1.80
C THR A 241 25.28 5.25 -3.05
N PRO A 242 25.69 6.51 -3.27
CA PRO A 242 26.57 6.88 -4.36
C PRO A 242 27.95 6.20 -4.25
N ALA A 243 28.66 6.08 -5.38
CA ALA A 243 30.04 5.58 -5.40
C ALA A 243 30.94 6.35 -4.43
N GLY A 244 31.81 5.64 -3.73
CA GLY A 244 32.68 6.19 -2.68
C GLY A 244 32.00 6.27 -1.30
N GLY A 245 30.72 5.89 -1.19
CA GLY A 245 30.02 5.83 0.08
C GLY A 245 30.34 4.58 0.90
N CYS A 246 29.71 4.50 2.07
CA CYS A 246 29.94 3.45 3.06
C CYS A 246 28.63 2.82 3.51
N ILE A 247 28.65 1.49 3.71
CA ILE A 247 27.57 0.71 4.30
C ILE A 247 28.15 0.01 5.53
N THR A 248 27.52 0.18 6.69
CA THR A 248 27.96 -0.43 7.94
C THR A 248 26.84 -1.31 8.51
N VAL A 249 27.16 -2.58 8.77
CA VAL A 249 26.25 -3.54 9.41
C VAL A 249 26.72 -3.80 10.83
N ARG A 250 25.80 -3.68 11.80
CA ARG A 250 26.05 -3.97 13.19
C ARG A 250 25.05 -4.99 13.71
N CYS A 251 25.51 -5.92 14.51
CA CYS A 251 24.71 -6.94 15.18
C CYS A 251 24.97 -6.91 16.67
N GLY A 252 23.92 -7.04 17.48
CA GLY A 252 24.00 -7.08 18.91
C GLY A 252 22.74 -7.61 19.56
N ALA A 253 22.79 -7.80 20.88
CA ALA A 253 21.64 -8.18 21.68
C ALA A 253 21.68 -7.46 23.04
N ASP A 254 20.51 -7.26 23.61
CA ASP A 254 20.30 -6.96 25.03
C ASP A 254 19.67 -8.17 25.75
N ASP A 255 19.08 -7.97 26.92
CA ASP A 255 18.52 -9.05 27.73
C ASP A 255 17.35 -9.79 27.05
N SER A 256 16.55 -9.10 26.25
CA SER A 256 15.31 -9.62 25.66
C SER A 256 15.25 -9.57 24.13
N GLU A 257 16.07 -8.74 23.50
CA GLU A 257 16.00 -8.47 22.06
C GLU A 257 17.37 -8.70 21.40
N ALA A 258 17.32 -9.27 20.21
CA ALA A 258 18.41 -9.30 19.24
C ALA A 258 18.16 -8.22 18.20
N TRP A 259 19.20 -7.51 17.79
CA TRP A 259 19.06 -6.45 16.81
C TRP A 259 20.18 -6.41 15.78
N THR A 260 19.84 -5.96 14.59
CA THR A 260 20.79 -5.67 13.51
C THR A 260 20.49 -4.31 12.93
N THR A 261 21.52 -3.51 12.68
CA THR A 261 21.41 -2.25 11.95
C THR A 261 22.16 -2.35 10.63
N VAL A 262 21.52 -1.89 9.55
CA VAL A 262 22.15 -1.61 8.25
C VAL A 262 22.10 -0.11 8.05
N SER A 263 23.28 0.53 8.07
CA SER A 263 23.45 1.97 7.94
C SER A 263 24.17 2.28 6.62
N ASP A 264 23.66 3.22 5.86
CA ASP A 264 24.23 3.70 4.62
C ASP A 264 24.48 5.21 4.64
N THR A 265 25.43 5.69 3.81
CA THR A 265 25.70 7.12 3.57
C THR A 265 25.05 7.59 2.27
N GLY A 266 23.88 7.07 1.94
CA GLY A 266 23.17 7.32 0.71
C GLY A 266 22.38 8.63 0.67
N ILE A 267 21.48 8.72 -0.28
CA ILE A 267 20.65 9.92 -0.51
C ILE A 267 19.71 10.25 0.65
N GLY A 268 19.41 9.28 1.52
CA GLY A 268 18.43 9.42 2.60
C GLY A 268 17.01 9.64 2.10
N MET A 269 16.08 9.86 3.03
CA MET A 269 14.65 9.97 2.77
C MET A 269 14.01 11.07 3.60
N ALA A 270 13.06 11.81 2.99
CA ALA A 270 12.18 12.74 3.69
C ALA A 270 11.20 12.01 4.62
N PRO A 271 10.69 12.64 5.69
CA PRO A 271 9.77 12.00 6.63
C PRO A 271 8.53 11.39 5.97
N GLU A 272 7.96 12.08 4.99
CA GLU A 272 6.76 11.64 4.25
C GLU A 272 7.00 10.34 3.45
N ILE A 273 8.25 10.14 3.02
CA ILE A 273 8.67 8.91 2.33
C ILE A 273 8.81 7.77 3.34
N GLN A 274 9.39 8.04 4.52
CA GLN A 274 9.62 7.02 5.55
C GLN A 274 8.33 6.35 6.04
N GLU A 275 7.21 7.07 6.07
CA GLU A 275 5.90 6.52 6.43
C GLU A 275 5.38 5.50 5.42
N ARG A 276 5.83 5.60 4.16
CA ARG A 276 5.28 4.83 3.03
C ARG A 276 6.21 3.77 2.45
N ILE A 277 7.47 3.74 2.84
CA ILE A 277 8.47 2.82 2.24
C ILE A 277 8.15 1.33 2.43
N PHE A 278 7.28 0.99 3.38
CA PHE A 278 6.82 -0.37 3.64
C PHE A 278 5.53 -0.74 2.90
N GLU A 279 4.88 0.22 2.22
CA GLU A 279 3.74 -0.05 1.35
C GLU A 279 4.19 -0.89 0.14
N LYS A 280 3.41 -1.92 -0.21
CA LYS A 280 3.70 -2.74 -1.40
C LYS A 280 3.68 -1.89 -2.66
N PHE A 281 4.67 -2.09 -3.52
CA PHE A 281 4.85 -1.38 -4.79
C PHE A 281 5.16 0.13 -4.68
N TYR A 282 5.29 0.66 -3.46
CA TYR A 282 5.64 2.06 -3.29
C TYR A 282 7.09 2.34 -3.69
N ARG A 283 7.28 3.43 -4.43
CA ARG A 283 8.59 3.96 -4.82
C ARG A 283 8.56 5.48 -4.78
N ALA A 284 9.46 6.09 -4.03
CA ALA A 284 9.63 7.55 -4.04
C ALA A 284 10.03 8.05 -5.43
N ARG A 285 9.60 9.25 -5.81
CA ARG A 285 9.94 9.86 -7.12
C ARG A 285 11.44 10.08 -7.24
N GLU A 286 12.08 10.57 -6.20
CA GLU A 286 13.53 10.81 -6.12
C GLU A 286 14.34 9.52 -6.30
N ALA A 287 13.81 8.39 -5.83
CA ALA A 287 14.43 7.08 -6.02
C ALA A 287 14.32 6.57 -7.47
N ARG A 288 13.35 7.04 -8.26
CA ARG A 288 13.21 6.72 -9.68
C ARG A 288 14.29 7.40 -10.53
N ASP A 289 14.75 8.57 -10.12
CA ASP A 289 15.79 9.33 -10.82
C ASP A 289 17.20 8.74 -10.59
N VAL A 290 17.41 8.07 -9.45
CA VAL A 290 18.71 7.44 -9.11
C VAL A 290 18.84 6.07 -9.77
N GLU A 291 17.78 5.29 -9.82
CA GLU A 291 17.77 3.97 -10.48
C GLU A 291 16.34 3.55 -10.89
N ALA A 292 16.15 3.28 -12.17
CA ALA A 292 14.83 2.94 -12.72
C ALA A 292 14.31 1.54 -12.30
N GLN A 293 15.15 0.67 -11.69
CA GLN A 293 14.86 -0.75 -11.43
C GLN A 293 14.33 -1.01 -10.01
N GLY A 294 13.34 -1.93 -9.89
CA GLY A 294 12.82 -2.50 -8.64
C GLY A 294 11.31 -2.38 -8.48
N LEU A 295 10.67 -3.43 -7.97
CA LEU A 295 9.22 -3.53 -7.84
C LEU A 295 8.63 -2.77 -6.64
N GLY A 296 9.44 -2.27 -5.71
CA GLY A 296 8.93 -1.70 -4.46
C GLY A 296 8.37 -2.75 -3.49
N LEU A 297 8.78 -4.02 -3.63
CA LEU A 297 8.35 -5.12 -2.76
C LEU A 297 9.37 -5.46 -1.66
N GLY A 298 10.64 -5.06 -1.80
CA GLY A 298 11.70 -5.51 -0.90
C GLY A 298 11.49 -5.09 0.55
N LEU A 299 11.11 -3.84 0.81
CA LEU A 299 10.89 -3.35 2.18
C LEU A 299 9.58 -3.85 2.80
N SER A 300 8.51 -3.99 2.02
CA SER A 300 7.28 -4.61 2.51
C SER A 300 7.50 -6.08 2.89
N LEU A 301 8.30 -6.81 2.10
CA LEU A 301 8.70 -8.18 2.43
C LEU A 301 9.56 -8.22 3.71
N VAL A 302 10.50 -7.30 3.88
CA VAL A 302 11.29 -7.17 5.12
C VAL A 302 10.37 -7.02 6.32
N GLN A 303 9.39 -6.13 6.25
CA GLN A 303 8.43 -5.91 7.32
C GLN A 303 7.59 -7.17 7.61
N GLU A 304 7.03 -7.81 6.57
CA GLU A 304 6.23 -9.04 6.71
C GLU A 304 7.04 -10.19 7.35
N LEU A 305 8.27 -10.43 6.88
CA LEU A 305 9.11 -11.50 7.41
C LEU A 305 9.55 -11.22 8.86
N VAL A 306 9.94 -10.00 9.18
CA VAL A 306 10.32 -9.62 10.54
C VAL A 306 9.13 -9.71 11.49
N GLN A 307 7.95 -9.27 11.09
CA GLN A 307 6.72 -9.42 11.88
C GLN A 307 6.35 -10.90 12.09
N ALA A 308 6.52 -11.75 11.08
CA ALA A 308 6.30 -13.20 11.21
C ALA A 308 7.25 -13.86 12.23
N HIS A 309 8.45 -13.28 12.44
CA HIS A 309 9.38 -13.67 13.49
C HIS A 309 9.07 -13.05 14.86
N GLY A 310 7.96 -12.32 15.01
CA GLY A 310 7.61 -11.60 16.24
C GLY A 310 8.45 -10.34 16.48
N GLY A 311 9.16 -9.87 15.47
CA GLY A 311 10.02 -8.69 15.52
C GLY A 311 9.40 -7.42 14.96
N ARG A 312 10.24 -6.38 14.83
CA ARG A 312 9.89 -5.09 14.21
C ARG A 312 11.04 -4.50 13.43
N VAL A 313 10.71 -3.61 12.47
CA VAL A 313 11.69 -2.84 11.70
C VAL A 313 11.52 -1.37 12.06
N GLU A 314 12.63 -0.71 12.36
CA GLU A 314 12.71 0.71 12.64
C GLU A 314 13.56 1.40 11.55
N VAL A 315 13.22 2.63 11.18
CA VAL A 315 13.95 3.40 10.18
C VAL A 315 14.25 4.80 10.72
N GLN A 316 15.49 5.26 10.48
CA GLN A 316 15.92 6.62 10.72
C GLN A 316 16.65 7.11 9.47
N SER A 317 16.19 8.19 8.88
CA SER A 317 16.77 8.73 7.66
C SER A 317 16.54 10.24 7.58
N ALA A 318 17.43 10.94 6.87
CA ALA A 318 17.22 12.33 6.49
C ALA A 318 17.84 12.57 5.10
N PRO A 319 17.26 13.47 4.30
CA PRO A 319 17.79 13.79 2.97
C PRO A 319 19.27 14.17 3.01
N GLY A 320 20.10 13.48 2.23
CA GLY A 320 21.54 13.68 2.16
C GLY A 320 22.36 13.13 3.33
N ALA A 321 21.72 12.51 4.34
CA ALA A 321 22.40 11.96 5.50
C ALA A 321 22.45 10.43 5.55
N GLY A 322 21.87 9.76 4.51
CA GLY A 322 21.76 8.32 4.45
C GLY A 322 20.59 7.78 5.26
N SER A 323 20.59 6.46 5.47
CA SER A 323 19.52 5.77 6.19
C SER A 323 20.09 4.74 7.17
N ILE A 324 19.36 4.49 8.24
CA ILE A 324 19.62 3.43 9.22
C ILE A 324 18.36 2.60 9.33
N PHE A 325 18.43 1.35 8.90
CA PHE A 325 17.39 0.34 9.13
C PHE A 325 17.80 -0.53 10.30
N ARG A 326 16.93 -0.65 11.30
CA ARG A 326 17.14 -1.50 12.47
C ARG A 326 16.07 -2.60 12.50
N VAL A 327 16.51 -3.84 12.40
CA VAL A 327 15.69 -5.04 12.60
C VAL A 327 15.85 -5.48 14.04
N VAL A 328 14.74 -5.68 14.73
CA VAL A 328 14.69 -6.16 16.12
C VAL A 328 13.89 -7.45 16.14
N LEU A 329 14.46 -8.49 16.75
CA LEU A 329 13.89 -9.83 16.87
C LEU A 329 13.84 -10.25 18.35
N PRO A 330 12.91 -11.11 18.76
CA PRO A 330 13.00 -11.75 20.07
C PRO A 330 14.30 -12.52 20.18
N ARG A 331 15.01 -12.35 21.31
CA ARG A 331 16.24 -13.10 21.58
C ARG A 331 15.91 -14.55 21.88
N GLY A 332 16.58 -15.48 21.21
CA GLY A 332 16.52 -16.91 21.51
C GLY A 332 17.31 -17.23 22.79
N GLU A 333 16.93 -18.31 23.45
CA GLU A 333 17.76 -18.86 24.53
C GLU A 333 19.06 -19.42 23.92
N ALA A 334 20.19 -19.08 24.50
CA ALA A 334 21.46 -19.69 24.12
C ALA A 334 21.33 -21.20 24.36
N THR A 335 21.38 -22.01 23.31
CA THR A 335 21.58 -23.46 23.47
C THR A 335 22.96 -23.65 24.08
N THR A 336 23.02 -23.70 25.38
CA THR A 336 24.19 -24.27 26.07
C THR A 336 24.29 -25.73 25.61
N GLY A 337 25.17 -25.96 24.66
CA GLY A 337 25.58 -27.33 24.31
C GLY A 337 26.18 -27.97 25.56
N GLU A 338 25.36 -28.65 26.36
CA GLU A 338 25.85 -29.66 27.29
C GLU A 338 26.42 -30.77 26.46
N GLY A 339 27.74 -30.74 26.31
CA GLY A 339 28.50 -31.94 25.93
C GLY A 339 28.20 -33.02 26.99
N SER A 340 27.50 -34.06 26.57
CA SER A 340 27.47 -35.29 27.34
C SER A 340 28.90 -35.89 27.41
N PRO A 341 29.24 -36.44 28.60
CA PRO A 341 30.54 -37.02 28.84
C PRO A 341 30.84 -38.30 28.05
#